data_fe8e5f1889cefec676e5cbe1eaf61732
#
_entry.id   fe8e5f1889cefec676e5cbe1eaf61732
#
_cell.length_a   1.000
_cell.length_b   1.000
_cell.length_c   1.000
_cell.angle_alpha   90.00
_cell.angle_beta   90.00
_cell.angle_gamma   90.00
#
_symmetry.space_group_name_H-M   'P 1'
#
loop_
_entity.id
_entity.type
_entity.pdbx_description
1 polymer ?
#
loop_
_entity_poly.entity_id
_entity_poly.type
_entity_poly.pdbx_seq_one_letter_code
_entity_poly.pdbx_strand_id
1 'polypeptide(L)'
;MNIIICDDRIDDRKNLSDLLSDYGEKKNYEFAITEYDSGEQLCEEQSALEACQLLFLDINMQWMDGLKTAMRIKEKYPKLPVVLVTAYMNYALDGYKVKASRFLLKDNLADTIEECMDDLIAEINKNRRILEFRFVEGTIKLYADDIIYIETELHKNVFYTEKGTFQIYKKLDELENELKNM
;
A
#
# COMPACT_ATOMS: atom_id res chain seq x y z
N MET A 1 -3.54 1.96 -5.58
CA MET A 1 -2.84 1.37 -4.41
C MET A 1 -3.61 0.15 -3.93
N ASN A 2 -2.92 -0.98 -3.67
CA ASN A 2 -3.55 -2.22 -3.22
C ASN A 2 -3.66 -2.22 -1.69
N ILE A 3 -4.87 -2.29 -1.18
CA ILE A 3 -5.20 -2.32 0.25
C ILE A 3 -5.86 -3.65 0.59
N ILE A 4 -5.46 -4.25 1.69
CA ILE A 4 -6.15 -5.41 2.26
C ILE A 4 -6.85 -4.99 3.55
N ILE A 5 -8.10 -5.44 3.71
CA ILE A 5 -8.88 -5.35 4.96
C ILE A 5 -9.12 -6.77 5.46
N CYS A 6 -8.77 -7.03 6.70
CA CYS A 6 -9.01 -8.33 7.34
C CYS A 6 -9.75 -8.11 8.67
N ASP A 7 -10.98 -8.58 8.74
CA ASP A 7 -11.89 -8.46 9.88
C ASP A 7 -12.96 -9.56 9.75
N ASP A 8 -13.33 -10.27 10.80
CA ASP A 8 -14.31 -11.36 10.71
C ASP A 8 -15.76 -10.86 10.61
N ARG A 9 -16.01 -9.57 10.88
CA ARG A 9 -17.33 -8.94 10.81
C ARG A 9 -17.52 -8.21 9.47
N ILE A 10 -18.47 -8.67 8.68
CA ILE A 10 -18.77 -8.09 7.36
C ILE A 10 -19.14 -6.61 7.42
N ASP A 11 -19.86 -6.19 8.48
CA ASP A 11 -20.29 -4.79 8.63
C ASP A 11 -19.09 -3.87 8.87
N ASP A 12 -18.09 -4.32 9.65
CA ASP A 12 -16.88 -3.56 9.95
C ASP A 12 -15.98 -3.47 8.72
N ARG A 13 -15.83 -4.58 7.94
CA ARG A 13 -15.11 -4.54 6.65
C ARG A 13 -15.74 -3.55 5.69
N LYS A 14 -17.09 -3.63 5.53
CA LYS A 14 -17.81 -2.73 4.64
C LYS A 14 -17.68 -1.26 5.05
N ASN A 15 -17.85 -0.96 6.34
CA ASN A 15 -17.70 0.40 6.86
C ASN A 15 -16.31 0.96 6.56
N LEU A 16 -15.25 0.19 6.80
CA LEU A 16 -13.88 0.62 6.51
C LEU A 16 -13.64 0.76 5.01
N SER A 17 -14.15 -0.17 4.19
CA SER A 17 -14.06 -0.10 2.73
C SER A 17 -14.74 1.15 2.17
N ASP A 18 -15.93 1.49 2.67
CA ASP A 18 -16.67 2.70 2.28
C ASP A 18 -15.87 3.97 2.64
N LEU A 19 -15.34 4.06 3.87
CA LEU A 19 -14.51 5.19 4.32
C LEU A 19 -13.23 5.36 3.49
N LEU A 20 -12.58 4.26 3.13
CA LEU A 20 -11.38 4.30 2.28
C LEU A 20 -11.73 4.73 0.84
N SER A 21 -12.88 4.29 0.33
CA SER A 21 -13.36 4.70 -0.99
C SER A 21 -13.68 6.18 -1.04
N ASP A 22 -14.40 6.71 -0.03
CA ASP A 22 -14.70 8.13 0.10
C ASP A 22 -13.42 8.98 0.19
N TYR A 23 -12.42 8.50 0.96
CA TYR A 23 -11.12 9.17 1.03
C TYR A 23 -10.42 9.16 -0.35
N GLY A 24 -10.44 8.02 -1.06
CA GLY A 24 -9.86 7.89 -2.40
C GLY A 24 -10.49 8.89 -3.38
N GLU A 25 -11.82 8.97 -3.43
CA GLU A 25 -12.55 9.93 -4.26
C GLU A 25 -12.18 11.38 -3.92
N LYS A 26 -12.20 11.72 -2.63
CA LYS A 26 -11.86 13.08 -2.14
C LYS A 26 -10.43 13.50 -2.50
N LYS A 27 -9.47 12.61 -2.44
CA LYS A 27 -8.03 12.89 -2.64
C LYS A 27 -7.52 12.49 -4.02
N ASN A 28 -8.39 11.96 -4.89
CA ASN A 28 -8.06 11.47 -6.24
C ASN A 28 -7.04 10.33 -6.22
N TYR A 29 -7.25 9.36 -5.33
CA TYR A 29 -6.51 8.10 -5.28
C TYR A 29 -7.39 6.95 -5.76
N GLU A 30 -6.81 6.03 -6.52
CA GLU A 30 -7.45 4.76 -6.88
C GLU A 30 -6.96 3.65 -5.93
N PHE A 31 -7.89 3.00 -5.24
CA PHE A 31 -7.62 1.88 -4.36
C PHE A 31 -8.24 0.60 -4.90
N ALA A 32 -7.42 -0.46 -4.96
CA ALA A 32 -7.90 -1.83 -5.14
C ALA A 32 -7.99 -2.48 -3.75
N ILE A 33 -9.20 -2.59 -3.22
CA ILE A 33 -9.46 -3.12 -1.89
C ILE A 33 -9.80 -4.61 -2.00
N THR A 34 -9.10 -5.46 -1.26
CA THR A 34 -9.38 -6.88 -1.13
C THR A 34 -9.71 -7.19 0.33
N GLU A 35 -10.77 -7.96 0.56
CA GLU A 35 -11.28 -8.27 1.89
C GLU A 35 -11.05 -9.73 2.26
N TYR A 36 -10.67 -9.96 3.52
CA TYR A 36 -10.55 -11.28 4.13
C TYR A 36 -11.31 -11.30 5.46
N ASP A 37 -11.92 -12.44 5.77
CA ASP A 37 -12.69 -12.65 6.99
C ASP A 37 -11.92 -13.43 8.06
N SER A 38 -10.71 -13.89 7.76
CA SER A 38 -9.87 -14.56 8.74
C SER A 38 -8.38 -14.34 8.51
N GLY A 39 -7.64 -14.29 9.62
CA GLY A 39 -6.18 -14.15 9.61
C GLY A 39 -5.47 -15.38 9.02
N GLU A 40 -6.05 -16.58 9.17
CA GLU A 40 -5.54 -17.81 8.57
C GLU A 40 -5.56 -17.72 7.05
N GLN A 41 -6.72 -17.41 6.48
CA GLN A 41 -6.88 -17.28 5.03
C GLN A 41 -5.92 -16.22 4.48
N LEU A 42 -5.85 -15.05 5.13
CA LEU A 42 -4.94 -14.00 4.71
C LEU A 42 -3.48 -14.45 4.72
N CYS A 43 -3.03 -15.22 5.73
CA CYS A 43 -1.66 -15.71 5.80
C CYS A 43 -1.31 -16.72 4.70
N GLU A 44 -2.29 -17.40 4.11
CA GLU A 44 -2.10 -18.35 3.02
C GLU A 44 -2.02 -17.67 1.64
N GLU A 45 -2.59 -16.46 1.50
CA GLU A 45 -2.67 -15.70 0.26
C GLU A 45 -1.40 -14.90 -0.03
N GLN A 46 -0.31 -15.59 -0.34
CA GLN A 46 1.01 -14.99 -0.55
C GLN A 46 1.02 -13.94 -1.66
N SER A 47 0.38 -14.23 -2.79
CA SER A 47 0.32 -13.30 -3.93
C SER A 47 -0.39 -11.99 -3.60
N ALA A 48 -1.46 -12.04 -2.79
CA ALA A 48 -2.16 -10.86 -2.34
C ALA A 48 -1.29 -10.03 -1.37
N LEU A 49 -0.60 -10.69 -0.44
CA LEU A 49 0.31 -10.03 0.50
C LEU A 49 1.54 -9.41 -0.19
N GLU A 50 2.09 -10.05 -1.22
CA GLU A 50 3.20 -9.52 -2.02
C GLU A 50 2.80 -8.25 -2.79
N ALA A 51 1.56 -8.20 -3.29
CA ALA A 51 1.02 -7.03 -3.98
C ALA A 51 0.49 -5.95 -3.03
N CYS A 52 0.29 -6.27 -1.75
CA CYS A 52 -0.30 -5.39 -0.76
C CYS A 52 0.63 -4.24 -0.39
N GLN A 53 0.10 -3.02 -0.40
CA GLN A 53 0.82 -1.82 0.00
C GLN A 53 0.38 -1.26 1.36
N LEU A 54 -0.78 -1.69 1.85
CA LEU A 54 -1.32 -1.31 3.16
C LEU A 54 -2.31 -2.36 3.64
N LEU A 55 -2.15 -2.82 4.88
CA LEU A 55 -3.01 -3.79 5.52
C LEU A 55 -3.75 -3.16 6.70
N PHE A 56 -5.09 -3.21 6.68
CA PHE A 56 -5.94 -2.97 7.85
C PHE A 56 -6.35 -4.31 8.45
N LEU A 57 -6.16 -4.48 9.75
CA LEU A 57 -6.31 -5.75 10.42
C LEU A 57 -7.04 -5.58 11.75
N ASP A 58 -8.20 -6.22 11.89
CA ASP A 58 -8.86 -6.29 13.20
C ASP A 58 -8.05 -7.18 14.14
N ILE A 59 -8.05 -6.80 15.42
CA ILE A 59 -7.39 -7.56 16.47
C ILE A 59 -8.26 -8.72 16.94
N ASN A 60 -9.57 -8.49 17.08
CA ASN A 60 -10.50 -9.42 17.71
C ASN A 60 -11.25 -10.27 16.70
N MET A 61 -10.54 -11.11 15.99
CA MET A 61 -11.13 -12.09 15.08
C MET A 61 -11.25 -13.46 15.74
N GLN A 62 -12.24 -14.25 15.28
CA GLN A 62 -12.35 -15.67 15.65
C GLN A 62 -11.13 -16.43 15.12
N TRP A 63 -10.77 -17.54 15.79
CA TRP A 63 -9.70 -18.48 15.41
C TRP A 63 -8.29 -17.93 15.60
N MET A 64 -7.78 -17.10 14.72
CA MET A 64 -6.48 -16.44 14.87
C MET A 64 -6.67 -14.95 15.13
N ASP A 65 -6.23 -14.48 16.32
CA ASP A 65 -6.29 -13.04 16.62
C ASP A 65 -5.37 -12.23 15.69
N GLY A 66 -5.76 -10.96 15.48
CA GLY A 66 -5.04 -10.10 14.55
C GLY A 66 -3.60 -9.82 14.96
N LEU A 67 -3.25 -9.88 16.24
CA LEU A 67 -1.87 -9.68 16.68
C LEU A 67 -0.97 -10.82 16.20
N LYS A 68 -1.44 -12.06 16.31
CA LYS A 68 -0.70 -13.22 15.77
C LYS A 68 -0.61 -13.17 14.25
N THR A 69 -1.68 -12.77 13.58
CA THR A 69 -1.70 -12.53 12.14
C THR A 69 -0.69 -11.48 11.75
N ALA A 70 -0.67 -10.31 12.43
CA ALA A 70 0.29 -9.25 12.20
C ALA A 70 1.74 -9.72 12.40
N MET A 71 2.02 -10.48 13.46
CA MET A 71 3.36 -11.04 13.71
C MET A 71 3.84 -11.92 12.55
N ARG A 72 3.02 -12.88 12.10
CA ARG A 72 3.35 -13.77 10.97
C ARG A 72 3.60 -13.00 9.67
N ILE A 73 2.74 -12.01 9.40
CA ILE A 73 2.87 -11.18 8.20
C ILE A 73 4.14 -10.34 8.28
N LYS A 74 4.41 -9.69 9.42
CA LYS A 74 5.61 -8.88 9.62
C LYS A 74 6.92 -9.66 9.59
N GLU A 75 6.94 -10.93 9.97
CA GLU A 75 8.09 -11.80 9.81
C GLU A 75 8.50 -11.98 8.34
N LYS A 76 7.52 -12.14 7.45
CA LYS A 76 7.74 -12.33 6.01
C LYS A 76 7.80 -11.01 5.23
N TYR A 77 6.98 -10.03 5.62
CA TYR A 77 6.83 -8.73 4.98
C TYR A 77 7.10 -7.58 5.97
N PRO A 78 8.34 -7.41 6.46
CA PRO A 78 8.65 -6.45 7.54
C PRO A 78 8.39 -5.00 7.18
N LYS A 79 8.38 -4.66 5.90
CA LYS A 79 8.13 -3.31 5.38
C LYS A 79 6.65 -3.01 5.11
N LEU A 80 5.78 -4.02 5.07
CA LEU A 80 4.36 -3.80 4.83
C LEU A 80 3.75 -2.98 5.97
N PRO A 81 3.19 -1.79 5.72
CA PRO A 81 2.48 -1.05 6.74
C PRO A 81 1.23 -1.81 7.19
N VAL A 82 1.08 -1.97 8.51
CA VAL A 82 -0.07 -2.62 9.12
C VAL A 82 -0.75 -1.63 10.06
N VAL A 83 -2.04 -1.41 9.84
CA VAL A 83 -2.92 -0.64 10.70
C VAL A 83 -3.77 -1.62 11.49
N LEU A 84 -3.66 -1.59 12.80
CA LEU A 84 -4.54 -2.36 13.66
C LEU A 84 -5.82 -1.56 13.90
N VAL A 85 -6.95 -2.21 13.67
CA VAL A 85 -8.30 -1.63 13.86
C VAL A 85 -9.00 -2.46 14.91
N THR A 86 -9.55 -1.86 15.97
CA THR A 86 -10.21 -2.61 17.05
C THR A 86 -11.25 -1.78 17.78
N ALA A 87 -12.20 -2.45 18.41
CA ALA A 87 -13.13 -1.79 19.34
C ALA A 87 -12.51 -1.51 20.73
N TYR A 88 -11.30 -2.01 21.03
CA TYR A 88 -10.77 -2.01 22.39
C TYR A 88 -9.41 -1.31 22.50
N MET A 89 -9.35 -0.25 23.30
CA MET A 89 -8.15 0.58 23.53
C MET A 89 -7.01 -0.19 24.24
N ASN A 90 -7.31 -1.20 25.03
CA ASN A 90 -6.31 -1.97 25.80
C ASN A 90 -5.28 -2.70 24.95
N TYR A 91 -5.55 -2.92 23.66
CA TYR A 91 -4.61 -3.54 22.72
C TYR A 91 -3.58 -2.58 22.11
N ALA A 92 -3.65 -1.29 22.40
CA ALA A 92 -2.72 -0.31 21.83
C ALA A 92 -1.24 -0.63 22.15
N LEU A 93 -0.95 -1.12 23.37
CA LEU A 93 0.40 -1.53 23.78
C LEU A 93 0.88 -2.80 23.04
N ASP A 94 -0.04 -3.69 22.72
CA ASP A 94 0.29 -4.91 21.99
C ASP A 94 0.57 -4.62 20.50
N GLY A 95 -0.12 -3.62 19.93
CA GLY A 95 0.16 -3.10 18.60
C GLY A 95 1.61 -2.62 18.43
N TYR A 96 2.18 -2.01 19.48
CA TYR A 96 3.60 -1.62 19.48
C TYR A 96 4.55 -2.83 19.36
N LYS A 97 4.23 -3.96 20.02
CA LYS A 97 5.04 -5.18 19.96
C LYS A 97 5.12 -5.79 18.57
N VAL A 98 4.04 -5.66 17.79
CA VAL A 98 3.97 -6.16 16.39
C VAL A 98 4.46 -5.14 15.38
N LYS A 99 4.96 -3.98 15.82
CA LYS A 99 5.41 -2.87 14.97
C LYS A 99 4.34 -2.43 13.99
N ALA A 100 3.09 -2.33 14.48
CA ALA A 100 2.01 -1.74 13.70
C ALA A 100 2.35 -0.28 13.35
N SER A 101 2.04 0.14 12.13
CA SER A 101 2.28 1.52 11.68
C SER A 101 1.32 2.49 12.34
N ARG A 102 0.07 2.08 12.55
CA ARG A 102 -0.98 2.86 13.21
C ARG A 102 -1.92 1.93 13.97
N PHE A 103 -2.67 2.54 14.88
CA PHE A 103 -3.71 1.90 15.68
C PHE A 103 -4.97 2.77 15.63
N LEU A 104 -6.09 2.21 15.21
CA LEU A 104 -7.36 2.91 15.09
C LEU A 104 -8.43 2.23 15.94
N LEU A 105 -9.31 3.03 16.54
CA LEU A 105 -10.51 2.54 17.21
C LEU A 105 -11.69 2.54 16.23
N LYS A 106 -12.44 1.44 16.18
CA LYS A 106 -13.63 1.30 15.33
C LYS A 106 -14.66 2.40 15.61
N ASP A 107 -14.83 2.81 16.88
CA ASP A 107 -15.79 3.83 17.28
C ASP A 107 -15.47 5.23 16.75
N ASN A 108 -14.19 5.54 16.45
CA ASN A 108 -13.74 6.84 15.98
C ASN A 108 -13.16 6.77 14.54
N LEU A 109 -13.46 5.70 13.83
CA LEU A 109 -12.83 5.42 12.55
C LEU A 109 -13.07 6.52 11.51
N ALA A 110 -14.31 7.01 11.40
CA ALA A 110 -14.67 8.08 10.48
C ALA A 110 -13.91 9.39 10.73
N ASP A 111 -13.61 9.70 11.99
CA ASP A 111 -12.90 10.93 12.36
C ASP A 111 -11.39 10.83 12.19
N THR A 112 -10.83 9.61 12.21
CA THR A 112 -9.38 9.38 12.27
C THR A 112 -8.79 8.82 10.97
N ILE A 113 -9.62 8.26 10.09
CA ILE A 113 -9.14 7.57 8.89
C ILE A 113 -8.44 8.52 7.90
N GLU A 114 -8.93 9.76 7.75
CA GLU A 114 -8.33 10.73 6.83
C GLU A 114 -6.90 11.09 7.24
N GLU A 115 -6.67 11.43 8.51
CA GLU A 115 -5.34 11.72 9.05
C GLU A 115 -4.42 10.51 8.95
N CYS A 116 -4.94 9.33 9.29
CA CYS A 116 -4.19 8.08 9.20
C CYS A 116 -3.73 7.80 7.77
N MET A 117 -4.60 7.95 6.79
CA MET A 117 -4.28 7.73 5.37
C MET A 117 -3.31 8.77 4.83
N ASP A 118 -3.48 10.06 5.16
CA ASP A 118 -2.56 11.13 4.76
C ASP A 118 -1.14 10.82 5.23
N ASP A 119 -0.96 10.43 6.50
CA ASP A 119 0.32 10.05 7.09
C ASP A 119 0.93 8.81 6.43
N LEU A 120 0.14 7.75 6.27
CA LEU A 120 0.61 6.48 5.70
C LEU A 120 1.01 6.61 4.23
N ILE A 121 0.21 7.32 3.45
CA ILE A 121 0.54 7.59 2.04
C ILE A 121 1.81 8.42 1.93
N ALA A 122 1.98 9.44 2.80
CA ALA A 122 3.22 10.22 2.85
C ALA A 122 4.44 9.35 3.20
N GLU A 123 4.30 8.43 4.17
CA GLU A 123 5.35 7.48 4.57
C GLU A 123 5.69 6.48 3.45
N ILE A 124 4.68 5.88 2.84
CA ILE A 124 4.83 4.97 1.70
C ILE A 124 5.54 5.69 0.54
N ASN A 125 5.08 6.88 0.19
CA ASN A 125 5.67 7.66 -0.91
C ASN A 125 7.10 8.13 -0.60
N LYS A 126 7.43 8.45 0.65
CA LYS A 126 8.78 8.81 1.06
C LYS A 126 9.78 7.66 0.87
N ASN A 127 9.32 6.43 1.03
CA ASN A 127 10.15 5.23 0.87
C ASN A 127 10.17 4.70 -0.58
N ARG A 128 9.34 5.25 -1.48
CA ARG A 128 9.33 4.88 -2.89
C ARG A 128 10.53 5.52 -3.59
N ARG A 129 11.18 4.72 -4.42
CA ARG A 129 12.31 5.18 -5.23
C ARG A 129 11.83 6.16 -6.30
N ILE A 130 12.26 7.42 -6.21
CA ILE A 130 11.98 8.45 -7.20
C ILE A 130 13.08 8.43 -8.26
N LEU A 131 12.65 8.35 -9.51
CA LEU A 131 13.49 8.46 -10.69
C LEU A 131 13.20 9.80 -11.37
N GLU A 132 14.24 10.55 -11.71
CA GLU A 132 14.11 11.82 -12.42
C GLU A 132 14.76 11.69 -13.79
N PHE A 133 13.96 11.83 -14.84
CA PHE A 133 14.42 11.78 -16.22
C PHE A 133 14.03 13.03 -17.00
N ARG A 134 14.85 13.38 -17.97
CA ARG A 134 14.55 14.42 -18.95
C ARG A 134 13.91 13.78 -20.19
N PHE A 135 12.60 13.70 -20.18
CA PHE A 135 11.78 13.23 -21.30
C PHE A 135 11.61 14.32 -22.37
N VAL A 136 11.02 13.94 -23.52
CA VAL A 136 10.64 14.88 -24.58
C VAL A 136 9.65 15.93 -24.04
N GLU A 137 8.78 15.51 -23.17
CA GLU A 137 7.73 16.31 -22.51
C GLU A 137 8.29 17.23 -21.43
N GLY A 138 9.54 17.06 -21.00
CA GLY A 138 10.19 17.84 -19.97
C GLY A 138 10.89 16.99 -18.90
N THR A 139 11.32 17.61 -17.82
CA THR A 139 11.87 16.89 -16.67
C THR A 139 10.73 16.39 -15.81
N ILE A 140 10.61 15.06 -15.70
CA ILE A 140 9.52 14.38 -14.98
C ILE A 140 10.11 13.48 -13.90
N LYS A 141 9.49 13.52 -12.72
CA LYS A 141 9.76 12.61 -11.62
C LYS A 141 8.73 11.50 -11.61
N LEU A 142 9.21 10.27 -11.71
CA LEU A 142 8.41 9.05 -11.65
C LEU A 142 8.81 8.24 -10.43
N TYR A 143 7.87 7.56 -9.80
CA TYR A 143 8.23 6.48 -8.89
C TYR A 143 8.61 5.24 -9.71
N ALA A 144 9.64 4.53 -9.28
CA ALA A 144 10.08 3.31 -9.98
C ALA A 144 8.93 2.29 -10.12
N ASP A 145 8.09 2.20 -9.10
CA ASP A 145 6.95 1.28 -9.05
C ASP A 145 5.79 1.68 -9.98
N ASP A 146 5.74 2.94 -10.43
CA ASP A 146 4.72 3.41 -11.40
C ASP A 146 5.07 2.97 -12.84
N ILE A 147 6.30 2.48 -13.09
CA ILE A 147 6.74 2.06 -14.41
C ILE A 147 6.25 0.64 -14.67
N ILE A 148 5.34 0.47 -15.64
CA ILE A 148 4.79 -0.82 -16.02
C ILE A 148 5.80 -1.58 -16.88
N TYR A 149 6.30 -0.94 -17.94
CA TYR A 149 7.40 -1.43 -18.78
C TYR A 149 8.03 -0.29 -19.59
N ILE A 150 9.20 -0.57 -20.16
CA ILE A 150 9.92 0.33 -21.06
C ILE A 150 10.13 -0.40 -22.37
N GLU A 151 9.76 0.22 -23.47
CA GLU A 151 9.91 -0.32 -24.82
C GLU A 151 10.82 0.56 -25.67
N THR A 152 11.68 -0.07 -26.49
CA THR A 152 12.50 0.66 -27.44
C THR A 152 11.78 0.75 -28.78
N GLU A 153 11.48 1.96 -29.21
CA GLU A 153 10.89 2.26 -30.51
C GLU A 153 11.90 3.05 -31.35
N LEU A 154 12.47 2.40 -32.39
CA LEU A 154 13.47 3.00 -33.29
C LEU A 154 14.68 3.56 -32.52
N HIS A 155 14.68 4.87 -32.22
CA HIS A 155 15.80 5.58 -31.58
C HIS A 155 15.41 6.20 -30.22
N LYS A 156 14.26 5.85 -29.67
CA LYS A 156 13.74 6.35 -28.40
C LYS A 156 13.31 5.21 -27.51
N ASN A 157 13.35 5.41 -26.22
CA ASN A 157 12.71 4.54 -25.25
C ASN A 157 11.41 5.19 -24.77
N VAL A 158 10.36 4.39 -24.67
CA VAL A 158 9.02 4.78 -24.26
C VAL A 158 8.74 4.13 -22.92
N PHE A 159 8.47 4.94 -21.93
CA PHE A 159 8.06 4.52 -20.58
C PHE A 159 6.54 4.45 -20.55
N TYR A 160 6.00 3.28 -20.31
CA TYR A 160 4.60 3.06 -20.03
C TYR A 160 4.42 3.01 -18.53
N THR A 161 3.67 3.97 -18.00
CA THR A 161 3.49 4.14 -16.56
C THR A 161 2.00 4.26 -16.21
N GLU A 162 1.67 4.09 -14.93
CA GLU A 162 0.30 4.32 -14.43
C GLU A 162 -0.20 5.76 -14.67
N LYS A 163 0.71 6.73 -14.83
CA LYS A 163 0.40 8.16 -15.05
C LYS A 163 0.38 8.59 -16.50
N GLY A 164 0.68 7.69 -17.42
CA GLY A 164 0.76 7.97 -18.85
C GLY A 164 2.04 7.48 -19.50
N THR A 165 2.26 7.93 -20.72
CA THR A 165 3.40 7.48 -21.55
C THR A 165 4.38 8.63 -21.75
N PHE A 166 5.67 8.38 -21.50
CA PHE A 166 6.74 9.37 -21.63
C PHE A 166 7.85 8.87 -22.55
N GLN A 167 8.48 9.76 -23.31
CA GLN A 167 9.48 9.38 -24.31
C GLN A 167 10.83 10.02 -24.00
N ILE A 168 11.91 9.21 -24.11
CA ILE A 168 13.27 9.66 -23.92
C ILE A 168 14.19 9.22 -25.05
N TYR A 169 15.02 10.14 -25.58
CA TYR A 169 16.08 9.84 -26.50
C TYR A 169 17.36 9.51 -25.74
N LYS A 170 17.50 8.26 -25.32
CA LYS A 170 18.64 7.74 -24.59
C LYS A 170 18.89 6.29 -25.00
N LYS A 171 20.15 5.85 -25.02
CA LYS A 171 20.45 4.45 -25.33
C LYS A 171 19.95 3.55 -24.21
N LEU A 172 19.46 2.37 -24.58
CA LEU A 172 18.90 1.42 -23.60
C LEU A 172 19.93 1.03 -22.54
N ASP A 173 21.19 0.77 -22.92
CA ASP A 173 22.27 0.40 -21.99
C ASP A 173 22.55 1.50 -20.96
N GLU A 174 22.50 2.78 -21.37
CA GLU A 174 22.66 3.93 -20.47
C GLU A 174 21.48 4.01 -19.48
N LEU A 175 20.27 3.77 -20.00
CA LEU A 175 19.05 3.77 -19.19
C LEU A 175 19.04 2.62 -18.18
N GLU A 176 19.43 1.41 -18.59
CA GLU A 176 19.57 0.27 -17.68
C GLU A 176 20.58 0.54 -16.56
N ASN A 177 21.72 1.14 -16.89
CA ASN A 177 22.73 1.48 -15.91
C ASN A 177 22.23 2.54 -14.91
N GLU A 178 21.48 3.55 -15.36
CA GLU A 178 20.85 4.51 -14.47
C GLU A 178 19.80 3.85 -13.57
N LEU A 179 18.95 3.01 -14.14
CA LEU A 179 17.94 2.28 -13.38
C LEU A 179 18.54 1.33 -12.33
N LYS A 180 19.73 0.77 -12.58
CA LYS A 180 20.44 -0.12 -11.63
C LYS A 180 21.19 0.65 -10.55
N ASN A 181 21.73 1.83 -10.87
CA ASN A 181 22.62 2.59 -9.99
C ASN A 181 21.92 3.72 -9.19
N MET A 182 20.67 3.99 -9.47
CA MET A 182 19.82 4.87 -8.70
C MET A 182 19.06 4.08 -7.65
#